data_7a8ceb5e7318fe74cb50c9af2eb6da7f
#
_entry.id   7a8ceb5e7318fe74cb50c9af2eb6da7f
#
_cell.length_a   1.000
_cell.length_b   1.000
_cell.length_c   1.000
_cell.angle_alpha   90.00
_cell.angle_beta   90.00
_cell.angle_gamma   90.00
#
_symmetry.space_group_name_H-M   'P 1'
#
loop_
_entity.id
_entity.type
_entity.pdbx_description
1 polymer ?
#
loop_
_entity_poly.entity_id
_entity_poly.type
_entity_poly.pdbx_seq_one_letter_code
_entity_poly.pdbx_strand_id
1 'polypeptide(L)'
;KAYPFVNMPKRSFSRYNIIHALAVRNLCNFLNVNKIITDTDSVGVTSPYRYQTLLIKDALKELNLTDVACGTVHRFQGDQKNVIIYDIPDSHGAFPGKFIKATTIAEDGAKVMNVAMSRPKDILIIFANLEFLNQNLQETSILRKIFVDIQNKGTIIDINEILNLGPFNLPKKPTHTVSPKVLFDEKNTGVFNTKTFEPIFEKDIAKAKKYIVIFSAFLTEKRVAHWGDLLRKKISEGVKIRVVTKGPSNQSSFKDSAAKGIKHLLKLKVIVDLRKDIHQK
;
A
#
# COMPACT_ATOMS: atom_id res chain seq x y z
N LYS A 1 -3.42 13.93 3.09
CA LYS A 1 -2.18 13.34 2.57
C LYS A 1 -2.29 11.83 2.72
N ALA A 2 -2.56 11.12 1.63
CA ALA A 2 -2.39 9.68 1.61
C ALA A 2 -0.88 9.43 1.73
N TYR A 3 -0.42 8.85 2.85
CA TYR A 3 0.98 8.52 3.01
C TYR A 3 1.26 7.22 2.25
N PRO A 4 1.97 7.29 1.14
CA PRO A 4 2.41 6.10 0.46
C PRO A 4 3.54 5.47 1.29
N PHE A 5 3.16 4.59 2.22
CA PHE A 5 4.15 3.80 2.94
C PHE A 5 4.78 2.79 2.01
N VAL A 6 6.11 2.76 2.01
CA VAL A 6 6.83 1.67 1.36
C VAL A 6 6.75 0.42 2.23
N ASN A 7 6.51 -0.72 1.59
CA ASN A 7 6.51 -2.02 2.23
C ASN A 7 7.75 -2.82 1.80
N MET A 8 8.29 -3.60 2.74
CA MET A 8 9.39 -4.53 2.48
C MET A 8 8.99 -5.91 3.01
N PRO A 9 9.00 -6.96 2.17
CA PRO A 9 8.79 -8.32 2.64
C PRO A 9 9.88 -8.73 3.63
N LYS A 10 9.52 -9.58 4.60
CA LYS A 10 10.50 -10.14 5.54
C LYS A 10 11.63 -10.84 4.77
N ARG A 11 12.86 -10.63 5.20
CA ARG A 11 14.09 -11.19 4.59
C ARG A 11 14.36 -10.78 3.14
N SER A 12 13.79 -9.66 2.69
CA SER A 12 14.06 -9.11 1.36
C SER A 12 14.39 -7.63 1.45
N PHE A 13 15.31 -7.18 0.60
CA PHE A 13 15.59 -5.75 0.40
C PHE A 13 14.75 -5.15 -0.73
N SER A 14 13.92 -5.95 -1.38
CA SER A 14 12.99 -5.46 -2.38
C SER A 14 11.83 -4.71 -1.72
N ARG A 15 11.37 -3.66 -2.38
CA ARG A 15 10.35 -2.75 -1.87
C ARG A 15 9.16 -2.73 -2.79
N TYR A 16 8.02 -2.34 -2.25
CA TYR A 16 6.82 -2.07 -3.04
C TYR A 16 5.95 -1.02 -2.37
N ASN A 17 5.22 -0.28 -3.18
CA ASN A 17 4.28 0.76 -2.79
C ASN A 17 2.98 0.54 -3.54
N ILE A 18 1.92 0.23 -2.82
CA ILE A 18 0.61 -0.11 -3.39
C ILE A 18 -0.01 1.10 -4.10
N ILE A 19 0.13 2.30 -3.52
CA ILE A 19 -0.42 3.53 -4.10
C ILE A 19 0.22 3.83 -5.45
N HIS A 20 1.54 3.69 -5.55
CA HIS A 20 2.24 3.84 -6.82
C HIS A 20 1.78 2.81 -7.86
N ALA A 21 1.62 1.53 -7.47
CA ALA A 21 1.16 0.51 -8.38
C ALA A 21 -0.25 0.79 -8.93
N LEU A 22 -1.16 1.26 -8.09
CA LEU A 22 -2.51 1.66 -8.50
C LEU A 22 -2.48 2.89 -9.42
N ALA A 23 -1.66 3.89 -9.10
CA ALA A 23 -1.52 5.08 -9.93
C ALA A 23 -0.93 4.75 -11.31
N VAL A 24 0.10 3.91 -11.36
CA VAL A 24 0.67 3.43 -12.64
C VAL A 24 -0.37 2.69 -13.46
N ARG A 25 -1.15 1.78 -12.85
CA ARG A 25 -2.25 1.09 -13.51
C ARG A 25 -3.27 2.07 -14.10
N ASN A 26 -3.72 3.02 -13.31
CA ASN A 26 -4.73 4.01 -13.73
C ASN A 26 -4.20 4.88 -14.87
N LEU A 27 -2.94 5.30 -14.79
CA LEU A 27 -2.30 6.06 -15.87
C LEU A 27 -2.22 5.24 -17.16
N CYS A 28 -1.75 4.00 -17.12
CA CYS A 28 -1.70 3.12 -18.30
C CYS A 28 -3.09 2.93 -18.91
N ASN A 29 -4.11 2.72 -18.08
CA ASN A 29 -5.49 2.63 -18.55
C ASN A 29 -5.97 3.91 -19.21
N PHE A 30 -5.72 5.07 -18.60
CA PHE A 30 -6.07 6.36 -19.15
C PHE A 30 -5.42 6.60 -20.52
N LEU A 31 -4.13 6.31 -20.65
CA LEU A 31 -3.39 6.43 -21.91
C LEU A 31 -3.99 5.54 -23.00
N ASN A 32 -4.36 4.31 -22.64
CA ASN A 32 -4.96 3.34 -23.55
C ASN A 32 -6.38 3.73 -23.99
N VAL A 33 -7.27 4.03 -23.04
CA VAL A 33 -8.68 4.34 -23.30
C VAL A 33 -8.83 5.63 -24.11
N ASN A 34 -7.99 6.63 -23.85
CA ASN A 34 -8.01 7.90 -24.55
C ASN A 34 -7.19 7.89 -25.86
N LYS A 35 -6.64 6.72 -26.26
CA LYS A 35 -5.84 6.56 -27.48
C LYS A 35 -4.68 7.55 -27.58
N ILE A 36 -4.13 7.96 -26.43
CA ILE A 36 -2.93 8.81 -26.37
C ILE A 36 -1.72 8.01 -26.84
N ILE A 37 -1.76 6.69 -26.58
CA ILE A 37 -0.85 5.70 -27.13
C ILE A 37 -1.66 4.80 -28.08
N THR A 38 -1.16 4.64 -29.28
CA THR A 38 -1.81 3.78 -30.31
C THR A 38 -1.54 2.30 -30.11
N ASP A 39 -0.49 1.99 -29.36
CA ASP A 39 -0.05 0.65 -29.04
C ASP A 39 0.42 0.57 -27.59
N THR A 40 -0.15 -0.34 -26.81
CA THR A 40 0.23 -0.56 -25.41
C THR A 40 1.65 -1.08 -25.26
N ASP A 41 2.21 -1.75 -26.30
CA ASP A 41 3.63 -2.13 -26.31
C ASP A 41 4.58 -0.92 -26.41
N SER A 42 4.05 0.24 -26.78
CA SER A 42 4.83 1.49 -26.77
C SER A 42 5.10 2.03 -25.36
N VAL A 43 4.48 1.48 -24.31
CA VAL A 43 4.67 1.85 -22.92
C VAL A 43 5.51 0.83 -22.17
N GLY A 44 6.55 1.31 -21.52
CA GLY A 44 7.35 0.53 -20.59
C GLY A 44 7.21 1.02 -19.16
N VAL A 45 6.99 0.11 -18.22
CA VAL A 45 6.96 0.40 -16.78
C VAL A 45 8.14 -0.28 -16.11
N THR A 46 8.98 0.50 -15.43
CA THR A 46 10.17 -0.02 -14.80
C THR A 46 10.33 0.50 -13.37
N SER A 47 10.93 -0.32 -12.53
CA SER A 47 11.29 0.02 -11.15
C SER A 47 12.61 -0.66 -10.78
N PRO A 48 13.41 -0.09 -9.87
CA PRO A 48 14.63 -0.75 -9.38
C PRO A 48 14.31 -1.98 -8.51
N TYR A 49 13.05 -2.19 -8.12
CA TYR A 49 12.66 -3.24 -7.18
C TYR A 49 11.73 -4.28 -7.79
N ARG A 50 12.14 -5.55 -7.70
CA ARG A 50 11.39 -6.68 -8.26
C ARG A 50 9.96 -6.79 -7.73
N TYR A 51 9.74 -6.61 -6.42
CA TYR A 51 8.39 -6.73 -5.86
C TYR A 51 7.47 -5.62 -6.34
N GLN A 52 7.98 -4.42 -6.57
CA GLN A 52 7.20 -3.35 -7.17
C GLN A 52 6.75 -3.72 -8.59
N THR A 53 7.65 -4.25 -9.40
CA THR A 53 7.29 -4.65 -10.78
C THR A 53 6.30 -5.81 -10.82
N LEU A 54 6.36 -6.75 -9.88
CA LEU A 54 5.37 -7.82 -9.75
C LEU A 54 4.00 -7.27 -9.37
N LEU A 55 3.94 -6.37 -8.38
CA LEU A 55 2.70 -5.73 -7.96
C LEU A 55 2.06 -4.92 -9.08
N ILE A 56 2.86 -4.12 -9.82
CA ILE A 56 2.37 -3.38 -10.98
C ILE A 56 1.83 -4.33 -12.06
N LYS A 57 2.54 -5.41 -12.36
CA LYS A 57 2.06 -6.41 -13.34
C LYS A 57 0.70 -6.98 -12.96
N ASP A 58 0.52 -7.33 -11.69
CA ASP A 58 -0.74 -7.88 -11.23
C ASP A 58 -1.86 -6.82 -11.29
N ALA A 59 -1.56 -5.57 -10.94
CA ALA A 59 -2.51 -4.47 -11.09
C ALA A 59 -2.89 -4.18 -12.56
N LEU A 60 -1.94 -4.27 -13.50
CA LEU A 60 -2.22 -4.12 -14.93
C LEU A 60 -3.10 -5.25 -15.48
N LYS A 61 -2.92 -6.48 -15.03
CA LYS A 61 -3.76 -7.63 -15.41
C LYS A 61 -5.23 -7.44 -15.06
N GLU A 62 -5.53 -6.76 -13.93
CA GLU A 62 -6.92 -6.47 -13.53
C GLU A 62 -7.70 -5.69 -14.60
N LEU A 63 -7.01 -4.95 -15.45
CA LEU A 63 -7.58 -4.15 -16.54
C LEU A 63 -7.24 -4.70 -17.93
N ASN A 64 -6.78 -5.95 -18.02
CA ASN A 64 -6.34 -6.60 -19.26
C ASN A 64 -5.22 -5.86 -20.03
N LEU A 65 -4.42 -5.05 -19.31
CA LEU A 65 -3.28 -4.33 -19.89
C LEU A 65 -2.01 -5.19 -19.86
N THR A 66 -2.10 -6.41 -20.39
CA THR A 66 -1.02 -7.41 -20.35
C THR A 66 0.13 -7.11 -21.29
N ASP A 67 -0.12 -6.31 -22.33
CA ASP A 67 0.87 -5.95 -23.35
C ASP A 67 1.79 -4.82 -22.90
N VAL A 68 1.43 -4.10 -21.84
CA VAL A 68 2.32 -3.09 -21.23
C VAL A 68 3.59 -3.79 -20.69
N ALA A 69 4.73 -3.47 -21.30
CA ALA A 69 6.00 -4.03 -20.87
C ALA A 69 6.34 -3.58 -19.44
N CYS A 70 6.35 -4.50 -18.48
CA CYS A 70 6.66 -4.18 -17.08
C CYS A 70 7.79 -5.07 -16.55
N GLY A 71 8.78 -4.49 -15.87
CA GLY A 71 9.89 -5.25 -15.30
C GLY A 71 10.92 -4.38 -14.58
N THR A 72 11.92 -5.04 -13.98
CA THR A 72 13.06 -4.30 -13.42
C THR A 72 13.87 -3.63 -14.52
N VAL A 73 14.62 -2.62 -14.17
CA VAL A 73 15.41 -1.81 -15.12
C VAL A 73 16.28 -2.66 -16.05
N HIS A 74 16.85 -3.76 -15.56
CA HIS A 74 17.69 -4.66 -16.39
C HIS A 74 16.93 -5.29 -17.56
N ARG A 75 15.61 -5.46 -17.46
CA ARG A 75 14.79 -6.00 -18.55
C ARG A 75 14.71 -5.05 -19.75
N PHE A 76 14.86 -3.75 -19.52
CA PHE A 76 14.82 -2.72 -20.56
C PHE A 76 16.20 -2.36 -21.12
N GLN A 77 17.24 -3.10 -20.73
CA GLN A 77 18.57 -2.87 -21.28
C GLN A 77 18.60 -3.28 -22.77
N GLY A 78 18.85 -2.30 -23.63
CA GLY A 78 18.83 -2.49 -25.09
C GLY A 78 17.45 -2.27 -25.74
N ASP A 79 16.36 -2.15 -24.97
CA ASP A 79 15.03 -1.86 -25.47
C ASP A 79 14.63 -0.40 -25.22
N GLN A 80 13.85 0.20 -26.12
CA GLN A 80 13.32 1.56 -25.99
C GLN A 80 11.82 1.55 -26.19
N LYS A 81 11.11 2.42 -25.46
CA LYS A 81 9.68 2.61 -25.61
C LYS A 81 9.36 4.09 -25.79
N ASN A 82 8.23 4.39 -26.43
CA ASN A 82 7.82 5.78 -26.59
C ASN A 82 7.62 6.45 -25.22
N VAL A 83 6.94 5.77 -24.31
CA VAL A 83 6.71 6.24 -22.95
C VAL A 83 7.37 5.28 -21.96
N ILE A 84 8.21 5.80 -21.09
CA ILE A 84 8.72 5.05 -19.93
C ILE A 84 8.15 5.63 -18.65
N ILE A 85 7.55 4.77 -17.86
CA ILE A 85 7.14 5.05 -16.49
C ILE A 85 8.19 4.45 -15.57
N TYR A 86 8.97 5.31 -14.91
CA TYR A 86 9.98 4.91 -13.93
C TYR A 86 9.42 5.10 -12.53
N ASP A 87 9.16 4.00 -11.84
CA ASP A 87 8.57 4.02 -10.52
C ASP A 87 9.59 3.79 -9.41
N ILE A 88 9.74 4.79 -8.55
CA ILE A 88 10.60 4.80 -7.37
C ILE A 88 9.72 4.68 -6.13
N PRO A 89 9.47 3.47 -5.62
CA PRO A 89 8.53 3.24 -4.52
C PRO A 89 9.05 3.68 -3.15
N ASP A 90 10.29 4.14 -3.06
CA ASP A 90 10.88 4.61 -1.80
C ASP A 90 10.07 5.76 -1.19
N SER A 91 9.67 5.59 0.08
CA SER A 91 8.80 6.51 0.78
C SER A 91 8.91 6.32 2.29
N HIS A 92 8.07 7.00 3.08
CA HIS A 92 8.02 6.86 4.52
C HIS A 92 7.84 5.39 4.96
N GLY A 93 8.33 5.06 6.15
CA GLY A 93 8.28 3.71 6.72
C GLY A 93 9.51 2.85 6.48
N ALA A 94 10.46 3.29 5.64
CA ALA A 94 11.76 2.66 5.47
C ALA A 94 12.86 3.68 5.16
N PHE A 95 14.12 3.30 5.40
CA PHE A 95 15.26 4.10 4.96
C PHE A 95 15.39 4.10 3.43
N PRO A 96 15.99 5.14 2.82
CA PRO A 96 16.27 5.15 1.39
C PRO A 96 17.02 3.90 0.93
N GLY A 97 16.58 3.31 -0.16
CA GLY A 97 17.21 2.12 -0.70
C GLY A 97 18.54 2.40 -1.40
N LYS A 98 19.32 1.34 -1.62
CA LYS A 98 20.64 1.47 -2.25
C LYS A 98 20.59 2.09 -3.66
N PHE A 99 19.51 1.85 -4.40
CA PHE A 99 19.39 2.31 -5.78
C PHE A 99 19.13 3.81 -5.94
N ILE A 100 18.70 4.49 -4.87
CA ILE A 100 18.42 5.93 -4.91
C ILE A 100 19.46 6.79 -4.21
N LYS A 101 20.42 6.17 -3.51
CA LYS A 101 21.46 6.87 -2.70
C LYS A 101 22.71 7.26 -3.48
N ALA A 102 22.85 6.80 -4.74
CA ALA A 102 24.07 6.99 -5.51
C ALA A 102 24.52 8.46 -5.55
N THR A 103 25.78 8.68 -5.23
CA THR A 103 26.43 9.99 -5.28
C THR A 103 27.45 10.10 -6.43
N THR A 104 27.89 8.94 -6.93
CA THR A 104 28.81 8.83 -8.05
C THR A 104 28.23 7.96 -9.17
N ILE A 105 28.67 8.21 -10.41
CA ILE A 105 28.22 7.48 -11.60
C ILE A 105 28.71 6.02 -11.62
N ALA A 106 29.72 5.67 -10.84
CA ALA A 106 30.24 4.32 -10.74
C ALA A 106 29.34 3.39 -9.95
N GLU A 107 28.48 3.92 -9.08
CA GLU A 107 27.60 3.15 -8.22
C GLU A 107 26.45 2.49 -9.00
N ASP A 108 26.04 1.30 -8.56
CA ASP A 108 24.94 0.54 -9.17
C ASP A 108 23.63 1.34 -9.27
N GLY A 109 23.32 2.15 -8.25
CA GLY A 109 22.14 3.02 -8.25
C GLY A 109 22.14 3.99 -9.42
N ALA A 110 23.29 4.63 -9.71
CA ALA A 110 23.42 5.56 -10.84
C ALA A 110 23.28 4.84 -12.19
N LYS A 111 23.88 3.63 -12.32
CA LYS A 111 23.75 2.83 -13.55
C LYS A 111 22.30 2.43 -13.80
N VAL A 112 21.58 1.99 -12.76
CA VAL A 112 20.15 1.64 -12.84
C VAL A 112 19.31 2.85 -13.26
N MET A 113 19.51 4.00 -12.63
CA MET A 113 18.83 5.24 -13.02
C MET A 113 19.12 5.64 -14.47
N ASN A 114 20.38 5.60 -14.87
CA ASN A 114 20.77 5.94 -16.24
C ASN A 114 20.07 5.05 -17.27
N VAL A 115 20.03 3.74 -17.04
CA VAL A 115 19.31 2.83 -17.94
C VAL A 115 17.82 3.19 -17.99
N ALA A 116 17.15 3.39 -16.85
CA ALA A 116 15.72 3.71 -16.82
C ALA A 116 15.40 5.01 -17.56
N MET A 117 16.19 6.07 -17.31
CA MET A 117 15.94 7.42 -17.84
C MET A 117 16.39 7.61 -19.29
N SER A 118 17.21 6.70 -19.82
CA SER A 118 17.65 6.73 -21.22
C SER A 118 16.82 5.84 -22.17
N ARG A 119 15.77 5.20 -21.67
CA ARG A 119 14.92 4.30 -22.47
C ARG A 119 13.72 4.97 -23.15
N PRO A 120 13.16 6.10 -22.65
CA PRO A 120 12.06 6.74 -23.37
C PRO A 120 12.57 7.35 -24.69
N LYS A 121 11.73 7.24 -25.74
CA LYS A 121 11.92 7.96 -27.02
C LYS A 121 11.28 9.35 -26.93
N ASP A 122 10.09 9.42 -26.31
CA ASP A 122 9.27 10.63 -26.32
C ASP A 122 9.03 11.17 -24.90
N ILE A 123 8.57 10.34 -23.96
CA ILE A 123 8.09 10.79 -22.66
C ILE A 123 8.68 9.94 -21.52
N LEU A 124 9.26 10.61 -20.54
CA LEU A 124 9.63 10.02 -19.26
C LEU A 124 8.66 10.49 -18.18
N ILE A 125 8.02 9.54 -17.51
CA ILE A 125 7.17 9.78 -16.34
C ILE A 125 7.80 9.14 -15.12
N ILE A 126 7.98 9.89 -14.05
CA ILE A 126 8.59 9.39 -12.82
C ILE A 126 7.57 9.44 -11.68
N PHE A 127 7.31 8.30 -11.07
CA PHE A 127 6.59 8.21 -9.81
C PHE A 127 7.58 8.23 -8.65
N ALA A 128 7.44 9.20 -7.74
CA ALA A 128 8.32 9.33 -6.59
C ALA A 128 7.68 10.14 -5.46
N ASN A 129 8.06 9.87 -4.24
CA ASN A 129 7.73 10.74 -3.10
C ASN A 129 8.81 11.82 -2.94
N LEU A 130 8.59 12.98 -3.54
CA LEU A 130 9.55 14.08 -3.54
C LEU A 130 9.86 14.58 -2.12
N GLU A 131 8.87 14.65 -1.24
CA GLU A 131 9.08 15.08 0.16
C GLU A 131 10.05 14.13 0.86
N PHE A 132 9.80 12.82 0.77
CA PHE A 132 10.68 11.81 1.36
C PHE A 132 12.11 11.88 0.79
N LEU A 133 12.24 12.00 -0.52
CA LEU A 133 13.54 12.04 -1.19
C LEU A 133 14.34 13.29 -0.79
N ASN A 134 13.69 14.45 -0.73
CA ASN A 134 14.34 15.70 -0.31
C ASN A 134 14.81 15.66 1.15
N GLN A 135 14.05 15.00 2.02
CA GLN A 135 14.41 14.90 3.44
C GLN A 135 15.52 13.86 3.70
N ASN A 136 15.61 12.82 2.88
CA ASN A 136 16.42 11.64 3.18
C ASN A 136 17.59 11.39 2.25
N LEU A 137 17.70 12.11 1.14
CA LEU A 137 18.84 12.02 0.23
C LEU A 137 19.82 13.19 0.47
N GLN A 138 21.10 12.88 0.40
CA GLN A 138 22.16 13.89 0.46
C GLN A 138 22.07 14.83 -0.75
N GLU A 139 22.52 16.06 -0.61
CA GLU A 139 22.58 17.04 -1.73
C GLU A 139 23.46 16.57 -2.88
N THR A 140 24.48 15.79 -2.56
CA THR A 140 25.37 15.16 -3.54
C THR A 140 24.70 14.02 -4.32
N SER A 141 23.55 13.51 -3.88
CA SER A 141 22.84 12.42 -4.56
C SER A 141 22.50 12.79 -6.00
N ILE A 142 22.84 11.89 -6.92
CA ILE A 142 22.52 12.03 -8.35
C ILE A 142 21.02 12.16 -8.56
N LEU A 143 20.22 11.34 -7.88
CA LEU A 143 18.77 11.39 -8.01
C LEU A 143 18.19 12.72 -7.55
N ARG A 144 18.69 13.28 -6.43
CA ARG A 144 18.24 14.59 -5.95
C ARG A 144 18.55 15.70 -6.96
N LYS A 145 19.74 15.70 -7.57
CA LYS A 145 20.12 16.66 -8.62
C LYS A 145 19.21 16.56 -9.84
N ILE A 146 18.92 15.32 -10.28
CA ILE A 146 18.00 15.07 -11.39
C ILE A 146 16.60 15.60 -11.07
N PHE A 147 16.08 15.38 -9.87
CA PHE A 147 14.77 15.91 -9.48
C PHE A 147 14.71 17.43 -9.44
N VAL A 148 15.77 18.11 -9.00
CA VAL A 148 15.84 19.57 -9.06
C VAL A 148 15.75 20.06 -10.51
N ASP A 149 16.44 19.40 -11.43
CA ASP A 149 16.39 19.75 -12.86
C ASP A 149 15.00 19.48 -13.47
N ILE A 150 14.40 18.33 -13.15
CA ILE A 150 13.03 17.98 -13.60
C ILE A 150 12.00 18.95 -13.02
N GLN A 151 12.10 19.34 -11.76
CA GLN A 151 11.19 20.31 -11.14
C GLN A 151 11.23 21.68 -11.83
N ASN A 152 12.40 22.06 -12.36
CA ASN A 152 12.57 23.32 -13.08
C ASN A 152 12.11 23.27 -14.54
N LYS A 153 12.13 22.10 -15.19
CA LYS A 153 11.90 21.95 -16.63
C LYS A 153 10.69 21.08 -16.99
N GLY A 154 10.22 20.27 -16.06
CA GLY A 154 9.13 19.33 -16.28
C GLY A 154 7.82 19.79 -15.66
N THR A 155 6.81 18.93 -15.74
CA THR A 155 5.50 19.13 -15.11
C THR A 155 5.37 18.19 -13.89
N ILE A 156 4.96 18.76 -12.76
CA ILE A 156 4.67 18.00 -11.55
C ILE A 156 3.16 17.81 -11.45
N ILE A 157 2.74 16.56 -11.32
CA ILE A 157 1.33 16.16 -11.17
C ILE A 157 1.15 15.50 -9.81
N ASP A 158 0.11 15.87 -9.07
CA ASP A 158 -0.21 15.21 -7.81
C ASP A 158 -0.69 13.78 -8.08
N ILE A 159 -0.19 12.81 -7.32
CA ILE A 159 -0.55 11.40 -7.49
C ILE A 159 -2.07 11.16 -7.33
N ASN A 160 -2.78 12.00 -6.57
CA ASN A 160 -4.22 11.92 -6.42
C ASN A 160 -4.95 12.21 -7.73
N GLU A 161 -4.43 13.08 -8.60
CA GLU A 161 -4.98 13.31 -9.92
C GLU A 161 -4.92 12.03 -10.76
N ILE A 162 -3.79 11.33 -10.71
CA ILE A 162 -3.60 10.05 -11.42
C ILE A 162 -4.47 8.94 -10.82
N LEU A 163 -4.61 8.88 -9.50
CA LEU A 163 -5.48 7.90 -8.85
C LEU A 163 -6.95 8.10 -9.23
N ASN A 164 -7.37 9.34 -9.47
CA ASN A 164 -8.73 9.69 -9.91
C ASN A 164 -8.99 9.36 -11.39
N LEU A 165 -7.97 9.04 -12.20
CA LEU A 165 -8.13 8.55 -13.56
C LEU A 165 -8.56 7.06 -13.64
N GLY A 166 -8.73 6.40 -12.50
CA GLY A 166 -9.07 4.98 -12.44
C GLY A 166 -10.42 4.64 -13.08
N PRO A 167 -10.62 3.37 -13.48
CA PRO A 167 -11.83 2.89 -14.15
C PRO A 167 -13.05 2.88 -13.22
N PHE A 168 -12.85 3.02 -11.93
CA PHE A 168 -13.93 3.18 -10.98
C PHE A 168 -14.40 4.62 -11.02
N ASN A 169 -15.64 4.86 -11.44
CA ASN A 169 -16.33 6.11 -11.21
C ASN A 169 -16.40 6.34 -9.68
N LEU A 170 -15.31 6.82 -9.11
CA LEU A 170 -15.41 7.49 -7.83
C LEU A 170 -16.42 8.61 -8.05
N PRO A 171 -17.48 8.72 -7.23
CA PRO A 171 -18.46 9.79 -7.38
C PRO A 171 -17.70 11.10 -7.51
N LYS A 172 -17.97 11.88 -8.55
CA LYS A 172 -17.27 13.14 -8.92
C LYS A 172 -17.17 14.17 -7.80
N LYS A 173 -17.90 13.95 -6.72
CA LYS A 173 -17.72 14.53 -5.39
C LYS A 173 -18.07 13.42 -4.39
N PRO A 174 -17.19 13.04 -3.45
CA PRO A 174 -17.68 12.39 -2.25
C PRO A 174 -18.76 13.31 -1.70
N THR A 175 -19.97 12.81 -1.52
CA THR A 175 -21.12 13.53 -0.93
C THR A 175 -20.81 14.01 0.50
N HIS A 176 -19.67 13.62 1.01
CA HIS A 176 -19.01 14.18 2.18
C HIS A 176 -17.59 14.56 1.76
N THR A 177 -17.32 15.85 1.65
CA THR A 177 -15.97 16.40 1.73
C THR A 177 -15.41 16.02 3.09
N VAL A 178 -14.82 14.83 3.15
CA VAL A 178 -14.02 14.47 4.29
C VAL A 178 -12.78 15.37 4.17
N SER A 179 -12.79 16.46 4.93
CA SER A 179 -11.63 17.34 5.03
C SER A 179 -10.39 16.47 5.27
N PRO A 180 -9.22 16.77 4.66
CA PRO A 180 -7.97 16.08 5.01
C PRO A 180 -7.71 16.01 6.51
N LYS A 181 -8.16 17.00 7.29
CA LYS A 181 -8.18 16.96 8.75
C LYS A 181 -9.01 15.81 9.32
N VAL A 182 -10.11 15.42 8.67
CA VAL A 182 -10.97 14.32 9.13
C VAL A 182 -10.38 12.96 8.78
N LEU A 183 -9.61 12.85 7.70
CA LEU A 183 -8.85 11.63 7.36
C LEU A 183 -7.67 11.38 8.31
N PHE A 184 -7.18 12.42 9.00
CA PHE A 184 -6.05 12.38 9.93
C PHE A 184 -6.43 12.73 11.36
N ASP A 185 -7.69 12.98 11.66
CA ASP A 185 -8.18 12.98 13.01
C ASP A 185 -8.07 11.55 13.54
N GLU A 186 -7.21 11.32 14.53
CA GLU A 186 -7.02 10.02 15.19
C GLU A 186 -8.34 9.34 15.59
N LYS A 187 -9.41 10.11 15.74
CA LYS A 187 -10.76 9.62 16.03
C LYS A 187 -11.51 9.04 14.82
N ASN A 188 -11.10 9.32 13.60
CA ASN A 188 -11.89 8.99 12.39
C ASN A 188 -11.12 8.28 11.26
N THR A 189 -9.80 8.11 11.36
CA THR A 189 -8.98 7.62 10.24
C THR A 189 -8.85 6.11 10.11
N GLY A 190 -9.38 5.34 11.03
CA GLY A 190 -9.13 3.88 11.06
C GLY A 190 -7.71 3.49 11.47
N VAL A 191 -6.83 4.46 11.77
CA VAL A 191 -5.50 4.22 12.35
C VAL A 191 -5.55 4.59 13.81
N PHE A 192 -5.41 3.59 14.68
CA PHE A 192 -5.56 3.75 16.12
C PHE A 192 -4.26 3.38 16.83
N ASN A 193 -3.90 4.15 17.82
CA ASN A 193 -2.88 3.78 18.77
C ASN A 193 -3.50 3.03 19.98
N THR A 194 -2.67 2.59 20.89
CA THR A 194 -3.11 1.81 22.07
C THR A 194 -4.14 2.56 22.94
N LYS A 195 -4.13 3.90 22.94
CA LYS A 195 -5.03 4.73 23.75
C LYS A 195 -6.36 5.02 23.05
N THR A 196 -6.35 5.09 21.73
CA THR A 196 -7.53 5.49 20.94
C THR A 196 -8.32 4.29 20.40
N PHE A 197 -7.70 3.10 20.32
CA PHE A 197 -8.33 1.89 19.77
C PHE A 197 -9.53 1.42 20.60
N GLU A 198 -9.37 1.29 21.93
CA GLU A 198 -10.41 0.68 22.76
C GLU A 198 -11.75 1.44 22.72
N PRO A 199 -11.80 2.78 22.92
CA PRO A 199 -13.05 3.52 22.88
C PRO A 199 -13.76 3.45 21.51
N ILE A 200 -13.00 3.39 20.43
CA ILE A 200 -13.56 3.34 19.09
C ILE A 200 -14.07 1.93 18.78
N PHE A 201 -13.31 0.92 19.15
CA PHE A 201 -13.73 -0.48 19.02
C PHE A 201 -15.03 -0.76 19.77
N GLU A 202 -15.15 -0.29 21.00
CA GLU A 202 -16.38 -0.40 21.82
C GLU A 202 -17.56 0.32 21.15
N LYS A 203 -17.34 1.52 20.65
CA LYS A 203 -18.35 2.30 19.93
C LYS A 203 -18.82 1.60 18.66
N ASP A 204 -17.92 0.98 17.91
CA ASP A 204 -18.25 0.26 16.69
C ASP A 204 -19.03 -1.02 17.00
N ILE A 205 -18.62 -1.78 18.03
CA ILE A 205 -19.39 -2.91 18.51
C ILE A 205 -20.77 -2.48 18.96
N ALA A 206 -20.87 -1.40 19.74
CA ALA A 206 -22.15 -0.90 20.25
C ALA A 206 -23.14 -0.51 19.14
N LYS A 207 -22.64 0.01 18.00
CA LYS A 207 -23.46 0.42 16.85
C LYS A 207 -23.92 -0.73 15.96
N ALA A 208 -23.28 -1.90 16.03
CA ALA A 208 -23.56 -3.03 15.16
C ALA A 208 -24.99 -3.54 15.39
N LYS A 209 -25.73 -3.78 14.27
CA LYS A 209 -27.14 -4.22 14.30
C LYS A 209 -27.37 -5.61 13.75
N LYS A 210 -26.49 -6.14 12.90
CA LYS A 210 -26.67 -7.43 12.21
C LYS A 210 -25.57 -8.42 12.48
N TYR A 211 -24.33 -8.02 12.26
CA TYR A 211 -23.18 -8.90 12.48
C TYR A 211 -21.91 -8.10 12.81
N ILE A 212 -21.00 -8.75 13.48
CA ILE A 212 -19.66 -8.26 13.81
C ILE A 212 -18.66 -9.33 13.36
N VAL A 213 -17.61 -8.91 12.64
CA VAL A 213 -16.48 -9.77 12.30
C VAL A 213 -15.21 -9.15 12.86
N ILE A 214 -14.51 -9.88 13.73
CA ILE A 214 -13.28 -9.44 14.37
C ILE A 214 -12.13 -10.29 13.84
N PHE A 215 -11.13 -9.67 13.23
CA PHE A 215 -9.87 -10.30 12.88
C PHE A 215 -8.82 -9.95 13.92
N SER A 216 -8.30 -10.96 14.64
CA SER A 216 -7.26 -10.75 15.64
C SER A 216 -6.26 -11.89 15.61
N ALA A 217 -5.02 -11.63 15.21
CA ALA A 217 -3.98 -12.65 15.17
C ALA A 217 -3.63 -13.19 16.57
N PHE A 218 -3.80 -12.36 17.61
CA PHE A 218 -3.50 -12.69 19.00
C PHE A 218 -4.74 -12.43 19.85
N LEU A 219 -5.18 -13.47 20.53
CA LEU A 219 -6.33 -13.42 21.43
C LEU A 219 -5.86 -13.80 22.84
N THR A 220 -6.15 -12.97 23.82
CA THR A 220 -5.83 -13.25 25.22
C THR A 220 -7.09 -13.33 26.06
N GLU A 221 -7.06 -14.15 27.12
CA GLU A 221 -8.15 -14.28 28.08
C GLU A 221 -8.59 -12.92 28.65
N LYS A 222 -7.61 -12.08 29.06
CA LYS A 222 -7.87 -10.76 29.61
C LYS A 222 -8.64 -9.85 28.64
N ARG A 223 -8.28 -9.87 27.36
CA ARG A 223 -8.92 -9.04 26.35
C ARG A 223 -10.35 -9.51 26.04
N VAL A 224 -10.56 -10.82 25.98
CA VAL A 224 -11.90 -11.39 25.79
C VAL A 224 -12.80 -11.11 27.00
N ALA A 225 -12.27 -11.22 28.22
CA ALA A 225 -13.02 -10.91 29.44
C ALA A 225 -13.44 -9.42 29.47
N HIS A 226 -12.53 -8.52 29.08
CA HIS A 226 -12.80 -7.08 29.05
C HIS A 226 -14.02 -6.72 28.16
N TRP A 227 -14.15 -7.34 27.01
CA TRP A 227 -15.28 -7.09 26.10
C TRP A 227 -16.43 -8.08 26.25
N GLY A 228 -16.31 -9.07 27.12
CA GLY A 228 -17.27 -10.15 27.25
C GLY A 228 -18.71 -9.70 27.46
N ASP A 229 -18.92 -8.69 28.30
CA ASP A 229 -20.26 -8.16 28.58
C ASP A 229 -20.86 -7.43 27.38
N LEU A 230 -20.04 -6.62 26.68
CA LEU A 230 -20.46 -5.93 25.47
C LEU A 230 -20.85 -6.93 24.35
N LEU A 231 -20.04 -7.98 24.15
CA LEU A 231 -20.33 -9.03 23.18
C LEU A 231 -21.60 -9.81 23.58
N ARG A 232 -21.78 -10.13 24.87
CA ARG A 232 -22.98 -10.82 25.39
C ARG A 232 -24.23 -10.01 25.13
N LYS A 233 -24.18 -8.70 25.40
CA LYS A 233 -25.27 -7.76 25.12
C LYS A 233 -25.63 -7.77 23.62
N LYS A 234 -24.64 -7.71 22.74
CA LYS A 234 -24.89 -7.73 21.29
C LYS A 234 -25.49 -9.03 20.80
N ILE A 235 -25.07 -10.16 21.36
CA ILE A 235 -25.65 -11.47 21.05
C ILE A 235 -27.12 -11.53 21.50
N SER A 236 -27.45 -10.99 22.69
CA SER A 236 -28.85 -10.92 23.14
C SER A 236 -29.71 -9.98 22.27
N GLU A 237 -29.12 -8.99 21.63
CA GLU A 237 -29.77 -8.14 20.62
C GLU A 237 -29.91 -8.83 19.25
N GLY A 238 -29.50 -10.10 19.09
CA GLY A 238 -29.58 -10.85 17.84
C GLY A 238 -28.42 -10.62 16.87
N VAL A 239 -27.37 -9.91 17.28
CA VAL A 239 -26.20 -9.65 16.45
C VAL A 239 -25.33 -10.92 16.38
N LYS A 240 -25.02 -11.38 15.16
CA LYS A 240 -24.12 -12.53 14.94
C LYS A 240 -22.68 -12.07 15.04
N ILE A 241 -21.89 -12.74 15.88
CA ILE A 241 -20.47 -12.38 16.08
C ILE A 241 -19.58 -13.52 15.61
N ARG A 242 -18.57 -13.17 14.80
CA ARG A 242 -17.52 -14.07 14.32
C ARG A 242 -16.15 -13.49 14.67
N VAL A 243 -15.28 -14.31 15.22
CA VAL A 243 -13.88 -13.97 15.51
C VAL A 243 -12.98 -14.89 14.72
N VAL A 244 -12.11 -14.31 13.90
CA VAL A 244 -11.09 -15.02 13.12
C VAL A 244 -9.75 -14.80 13.80
N THR A 245 -9.11 -15.86 14.28
CA THR A 245 -7.89 -15.80 15.09
C THR A 245 -6.94 -16.96 14.81
N LYS A 246 -5.71 -16.87 15.30
CA LYS A 246 -4.78 -17.99 15.29
C LYS A 246 -5.17 -19.02 16.35
N GLY A 247 -5.01 -20.31 16.02
CA GLY A 247 -5.12 -21.35 17.01
C GLY A 247 -4.10 -21.21 18.15
N PRO A 248 -4.36 -21.73 19.36
CA PRO A 248 -3.46 -21.61 20.51
C PRO A 248 -2.04 -22.11 20.23
N SER A 249 -1.89 -23.20 19.48
CA SER A 249 -0.59 -23.76 19.07
C SER A 249 0.25 -22.82 18.19
N ASN A 250 -0.38 -21.85 17.53
CA ASN A 250 0.27 -20.86 16.68
C ASN A 250 0.52 -19.51 17.39
N GLN A 251 0.31 -19.47 18.70
CA GLN A 251 0.50 -18.29 19.56
C GLN A 251 1.51 -18.61 20.68
N SER A 252 2.74 -18.91 20.35
CA SER A 252 3.77 -19.47 21.23
C SER A 252 3.88 -18.80 22.60
N SER A 253 3.87 -17.47 22.65
CA SER A 253 3.99 -16.70 23.91
C SER A 253 2.68 -16.59 24.71
N PHE A 254 1.53 -16.96 24.14
CA PHE A 254 0.21 -16.74 24.73
C PHE A 254 -0.70 -17.96 24.64
N LYS A 255 -0.14 -19.15 24.43
CA LYS A 255 -0.88 -20.41 24.16
C LYS A 255 -2.03 -20.65 25.12
N ASP A 256 -1.76 -20.63 26.42
CA ASP A 256 -2.76 -20.94 27.44
C ASP A 256 -3.82 -19.83 27.57
N SER A 257 -3.40 -18.57 27.52
CA SER A 257 -4.30 -17.43 27.52
C SER A 257 -5.20 -17.39 26.28
N ALA A 258 -4.65 -17.77 25.11
CA ALA A 258 -5.43 -17.88 23.89
C ALA A 258 -6.46 -19.00 23.96
N ALA A 259 -6.09 -20.16 24.49
CA ALA A 259 -7.01 -21.29 24.68
C ALA A 259 -8.18 -20.91 25.59
N LYS A 260 -7.90 -20.25 26.72
CA LYS A 260 -8.92 -19.76 27.64
C LYS A 260 -9.83 -18.70 27.01
N GLY A 261 -9.23 -17.73 26.26
CA GLY A 261 -10.00 -16.71 25.55
C GLY A 261 -10.93 -17.30 24.48
N ILE A 262 -10.46 -18.26 23.69
CA ILE A 262 -11.28 -18.98 22.70
C ILE A 262 -12.42 -19.73 23.40
N LYS A 263 -12.13 -20.46 24.48
CA LYS A 263 -13.16 -21.16 25.27
C LYS A 263 -14.24 -20.21 25.82
N HIS A 264 -13.81 -19.00 26.23
CA HIS A 264 -14.74 -17.96 26.69
C HIS A 264 -15.65 -17.48 25.55
N LEU A 265 -15.10 -17.16 24.37
CA LEU A 265 -15.89 -16.78 23.20
C LEU A 265 -16.90 -17.84 22.78
N LEU A 266 -16.51 -19.11 22.78
CA LEU A 266 -17.41 -20.23 22.47
C LEU A 266 -18.55 -20.34 23.47
N LYS A 267 -18.29 -20.14 24.79
CA LYS A 267 -19.34 -20.08 25.83
C LYS A 267 -20.34 -18.93 25.56
N LEU A 268 -19.90 -17.82 24.98
CA LEU A 268 -20.75 -16.70 24.56
C LEU A 268 -21.50 -16.97 23.25
N LYS A 269 -21.37 -18.14 22.64
CA LYS A 269 -21.94 -18.50 21.33
C LYS A 269 -21.37 -17.65 20.16
N VAL A 270 -20.16 -17.17 20.31
CA VAL A 270 -19.42 -16.51 19.22
C VAL A 270 -18.86 -17.58 18.29
N ILE A 271 -18.98 -17.36 16.97
CA ILE A 271 -18.35 -18.23 15.97
C ILE A 271 -16.86 -17.93 15.97
N VAL A 272 -16.01 -18.94 16.19
CA VAL A 272 -14.56 -18.78 16.19
C VAL A 272 -13.94 -19.57 15.04
N ASP A 273 -13.34 -18.86 14.09
CA ASP A 273 -12.59 -19.45 12.98
C ASP A 273 -11.09 -19.44 13.29
N LEU A 274 -10.48 -20.62 13.31
CA LEU A 274 -9.04 -20.75 13.54
C LEU A 274 -8.29 -20.79 12.21
N ARG A 275 -7.37 -19.84 12.02
CA ARG A 275 -6.52 -19.74 10.83
C ARG A 275 -5.05 -19.73 11.20
N LYS A 276 -4.19 -20.36 10.38
CA LYS A 276 -2.73 -20.38 10.59
C LYS A 276 -2.05 -19.13 10.05
N ASP A 277 -2.61 -18.53 9.05
CA ASP A 277 -2.04 -17.51 8.16
C ASP A 277 -2.46 -16.07 8.47
N ILE A 278 -3.21 -15.85 9.56
CA ILE A 278 -3.56 -14.49 9.97
C ILE A 278 -2.31 -13.80 10.54
N HIS A 279 -1.90 -12.76 9.85
CA HIS A 279 -0.87 -11.85 10.31
C HIS A 279 -1.49 -10.48 10.57
N GLN A 280 -1.46 -10.01 11.82
CA GLN A 280 -1.57 -8.58 12.10
C GLN A 280 -0.24 -7.93 11.68
N LYS A 281 -0.29 -7.04 10.72
CA LYS A 281 0.77 -6.06 10.50
C LYS A 281 0.35 -4.76 11.15
#